data_bc60378c7683f7d1760312e52d1a557f
#
_entry.id   bc60378c7683f7d1760312e52d1a557f
#
_cell.length_a   1.000
_cell.length_b   1.000
_cell.length_c   1.000
_cell.angle_alpha   90.00
_cell.angle_beta   90.00
_cell.angle_gamma   90.00
#
_symmetry.space_group_name_H-M   'P 1'
#
loop_
_entity.id
_entity.type
_entity.pdbx_description
1 polymer ?
#
loop_
_entity_poly.entity_id
_entity_poly.type
_entity_poly.pdbx_seq_one_letter_code
_entity_poly.pdbx_strand_id
1 'polypeptide(L)'
;MSENNRLIWFSGRECVHCKRMRPTVEQFQAETGKKITELEVWHSEENASVMRGYGDAIKKACGGDLGVPAFFNEKTKNAVCGMVTLEKLKAWAEG
;
A
#
# COMPACT_ATOMS: atom_id res chain seq x y z
N MET A 1 7.33 15.94 15.66
CA MET A 1 7.09 15.26 15.31
C MET A 1 6.67 14.73 14.36
N SER A 2 6.79 14.27 14.06
CA SER A 2 6.33 14.15 12.88
C SER A 2 5.43 13.05 12.73
N GLU A 3 4.28 13.34 12.38
CA GLU A 3 3.29 12.39 12.10
C GLU A 3 3.49 11.82 10.76
N ASN A 4 3.44 10.51 10.64
CA ASN A 4 3.47 9.84 9.36
C ASN A 4 2.04 9.66 8.91
N ASN A 5 1.67 10.38 7.86
CA ASN A 5 0.33 10.32 7.30
C ASN A 5 0.38 9.88 5.85
N ARG A 6 1.34 9.03 5.51
CA ARG A 6 1.52 8.61 4.14
C ARG A 6 0.47 7.59 3.72
N LEU A 7 0.14 7.63 2.45
CA LEU A 7 -0.56 6.54 1.79
C LEU A 7 0.53 5.68 1.17
N ILE A 8 0.71 4.45 1.65
CA ILE A 8 1.84 3.61 1.27
C ILE A 8 1.38 2.44 0.42
N TRP A 9 2.12 2.18 -0.65
CA TRP A 9 1.95 1.00 -1.48
C TRP A 9 3.19 0.15 -1.35
N PHE A 10 3.06 -1.02 -0.70
CA PHE A 10 4.15 -1.97 -0.60
C PHE A 10 4.14 -2.86 -1.82
N SER A 11 5.26 -2.91 -2.54
CA SER A 11 5.35 -3.63 -3.80
C SER A 11 6.59 -4.52 -3.83
N GLY A 12 6.64 -5.43 -4.80
CA GLY A 12 7.82 -6.22 -5.09
C GLY A 12 8.24 -5.97 -6.51
N ARG A 13 9.55 -5.88 -6.74
CA ARG A 13 10.07 -5.51 -8.05
C ARG A 13 9.60 -6.48 -9.14
N GLU A 14 9.54 -7.79 -8.83
CA GLU A 14 9.12 -8.81 -9.79
C GLU A 14 7.66 -9.20 -9.64
N CYS A 15 6.91 -8.49 -8.83
CA CYS A 15 5.51 -8.83 -8.56
C CYS A 15 4.63 -8.43 -9.73
N VAL A 16 4.04 -9.41 -10.40
CA VAL A 16 3.20 -9.18 -11.57
C VAL A 16 1.97 -8.36 -11.20
N HIS A 17 1.33 -8.70 -10.08
CA HIS A 17 0.14 -7.98 -9.64
C HIS A 17 0.45 -6.54 -9.28
N CYS A 18 1.65 -6.29 -8.72
CA CYS A 18 2.07 -4.94 -8.41
C CYS A 18 2.23 -4.12 -9.68
N LYS A 19 2.78 -4.73 -10.73
CA LYS A 19 2.92 -4.06 -12.02
C LYS A 19 1.55 -3.72 -12.59
N ARG A 20 0.57 -4.60 -12.42
CA ARG A 20 -0.79 -4.37 -12.91
C ARG A 20 -1.51 -3.29 -12.11
N MET A 21 -1.12 -3.11 -10.85
CA MET A 21 -1.71 -2.07 -10.01
C MET A 21 -1.22 -0.67 -10.38
N ARG A 22 -0.06 -0.55 -11.02
CA ARG A 22 0.53 0.76 -11.29
C ARG A 22 -0.40 1.71 -12.03
N PRO A 23 -1.09 1.30 -13.11
CA PRO A 23 -2.01 2.23 -13.77
C PRO A 23 -3.12 2.71 -12.86
N THR A 24 -3.64 1.82 -11.99
CA THR A 24 -4.69 2.20 -11.06
C THR A 24 -4.17 3.19 -10.02
N VAL A 25 -2.95 2.97 -9.53
CA VAL A 25 -2.32 3.89 -8.58
C VAL A 25 -2.12 5.26 -9.22
N GLU A 26 -1.63 5.27 -10.47
CA GLU A 26 -1.41 6.53 -11.18
C GLU A 26 -2.71 7.26 -11.44
N GLN A 27 -3.76 6.52 -11.78
CA GLN A 27 -5.08 7.13 -11.99
C GLN A 27 -5.61 7.71 -10.68
N PHE A 28 -5.43 6.99 -9.57
CA PHE A 28 -5.82 7.50 -8.26
C PHE A 28 -5.15 8.83 -7.97
N GLN A 29 -3.84 8.91 -8.19
CA GLN A 29 -3.10 10.13 -7.92
C GLN A 29 -3.55 11.29 -8.81
N ALA A 30 -3.83 10.98 -10.09
CA ALA A 30 -4.28 12.00 -11.02
C ALA A 30 -5.65 12.53 -10.65
N GLU A 31 -6.55 11.65 -10.21
CA GLU A 31 -7.93 12.06 -9.92
C GLU A 31 -8.11 12.71 -8.58
N THR A 32 -7.33 12.28 -7.58
CA THR A 32 -7.53 12.79 -6.22
C THR A 32 -6.52 13.85 -5.81
N GLY A 33 -5.42 13.97 -6.53
CA GLY A 33 -4.34 14.86 -6.14
C GLY A 33 -3.54 14.35 -4.94
N LYS A 34 -3.86 13.16 -4.43
CA LYS A 34 -3.14 12.57 -3.31
C LYS A 34 -2.04 11.69 -3.84
N LYS A 35 -0.89 11.71 -3.17
CA LYS A 35 0.25 10.90 -3.58
C LYS A 35 0.30 9.61 -2.80
N ILE A 36 0.60 8.50 -3.49
CA ILE A 36 0.87 7.22 -2.86
C ILE A 36 2.38 6.98 -2.91
N THR A 37 2.97 6.72 -1.75
CA THR A 37 4.40 6.45 -1.64
C THR A 37 4.62 4.95 -1.85
N GLU A 38 5.37 4.60 -2.89
CA GLU A 38 5.69 3.20 -3.15
C GLU A 38 6.93 2.80 -2.39
N LEU A 39 6.85 1.71 -1.63
CA LEU A 39 7.99 1.12 -0.92
C LEU A 39 8.16 -0.31 -1.42
N GLU A 40 9.20 -0.53 -2.21
CA GLU A 40 9.52 -1.84 -2.73
C GLU A 40 10.17 -2.68 -1.62
N VAL A 41 9.62 -3.86 -1.32
CA VAL A 41 10.03 -4.62 -0.15
C VAL A 41 10.80 -5.90 -0.45
N TRP A 42 10.81 -6.36 -1.70
CA TRP A 42 11.52 -7.60 -2.03
C TRP A 42 13.03 -7.40 -2.12
N HIS A 43 13.48 -6.19 -2.44
CA HIS A 43 14.90 -5.87 -2.60
C HIS A 43 15.39 -4.81 -1.63
N SER A 44 14.55 -4.38 -0.69
CA SER A 44 14.92 -3.37 0.28
C SER A 44 14.54 -3.84 1.67
N GLU A 45 15.54 -4.18 2.47
CA GLU A 45 15.30 -4.61 3.85
C GLU A 45 14.72 -3.45 4.68
N GLU A 46 15.14 -2.24 4.38
CA GLU A 46 14.62 -1.07 5.08
C GLU A 46 13.11 -0.94 4.88
N ASN A 47 12.65 -1.07 3.63
CA ASN A 47 11.22 -0.99 3.34
C ASN A 47 10.47 -2.19 3.89
N ALA A 48 11.07 -3.38 3.83
CA ALA A 48 10.45 -4.58 4.40
C ALA A 48 10.25 -4.42 5.90
N SER A 49 11.20 -3.75 6.57
CA SER A 49 11.08 -3.50 8.00
C SER A 49 9.89 -2.58 8.30
N VAL A 50 9.68 -1.56 7.47
CA VAL A 50 8.51 -0.68 7.61
C VAL A 50 7.23 -1.49 7.50
N MET A 51 7.16 -2.39 6.50
CA MET A 51 5.99 -3.23 6.30
C MET A 51 5.73 -4.11 7.52
N ARG A 52 6.78 -4.70 8.07
CA ARG A 52 6.63 -5.54 9.26
C ARG A 52 6.15 -4.74 10.45
N GLY A 53 6.50 -3.46 10.52
CA GLY A 53 6.02 -2.58 11.60
C GLY A 53 4.52 -2.34 11.56
N TYR A 54 3.91 -2.47 10.39
CA TYR A 54 2.46 -2.38 10.23
C TYR A 54 1.85 -3.77 10.00
N GLY A 55 2.58 -4.81 10.36
CA GLY A 55 2.27 -6.18 9.97
C GLY A 55 0.89 -6.67 10.37
N ASP A 56 0.43 -6.32 11.57
CA ASP A 56 -0.87 -6.83 12.04
C ASP A 56 -2.01 -6.41 11.11
N ALA A 57 -2.05 -5.13 10.75
CA ALA A 57 -3.11 -4.63 9.87
C ALA A 57 -2.99 -5.24 8.48
N ILE A 58 -1.76 -5.35 7.97
CA ILE A 58 -1.54 -5.88 6.63
C ILE A 58 -1.86 -7.37 6.57
N LYS A 59 -1.44 -8.14 7.58
CA LYS A 59 -1.77 -9.56 7.63
C LYS A 59 -3.28 -9.78 7.66
N LYS A 60 -3.99 -8.96 8.42
CA LYS A 60 -5.43 -9.08 8.49
C LYS A 60 -6.06 -8.82 7.12
N ALA A 61 -5.57 -7.81 6.42
CA ALA A 61 -6.09 -7.48 5.09
C ALA A 61 -5.70 -8.53 4.05
N CYS A 62 -4.53 -9.16 4.20
CA CYS A 62 -4.02 -10.14 3.24
C CYS A 62 -4.44 -11.58 3.56
N GLY A 63 -5.20 -11.78 4.63
CA GLY A 63 -5.66 -13.12 4.95
C GLY A 63 -4.71 -13.95 5.80
N GLY A 64 -3.74 -13.32 6.47
CA GLY A 64 -2.88 -14.03 7.41
C GLY A 64 -1.40 -13.88 7.18
N ASP A 65 -0.99 -13.35 6.03
CA ASP A 65 0.42 -13.18 5.70
C ASP A 65 0.69 -11.78 5.20
N LEU A 66 1.97 -11.40 5.22
CA LEU A 66 2.40 -10.17 4.57
C LEU A 66 2.57 -10.44 3.08
N GLY A 67 1.71 -9.89 2.26
CA GLY A 67 1.79 -10.07 0.82
C GLY A 67 1.86 -8.75 0.09
N VAL A 68 2.21 -8.80 -1.18
CA VAL A 68 2.22 -7.62 -2.05
C VAL A 68 1.37 -7.91 -3.29
N PRO A 69 0.72 -6.92 -3.87
CA PRO A 69 0.67 -5.53 -3.43
C PRO A 69 -0.17 -5.35 -2.17
N ALA A 70 0.27 -4.45 -1.30
CA ALA A 70 -0.48 -4.12 -0.08
C ALA A 70 -0.45 -2.61 0.08
N PHE A 71 -1.53 -2.06 0.63
CA PHE A 71 -1.66 -0.62 0.79
C PHE A 71 -1.98 -0.33 2.25
N PHE A 72 -1.29 0.64 2.82
CA PHE A 72 -1.48 1.01 4.23
C PHE A 72 -1.62 2.51 4.36
N ASN A 73 -2.68 2.94 5.04
CA ASN A 73 -2.94 4.35 5.33
C ASN A 73 -2.44 4.64 6.73
N GLU A 74 -1.35 5.41 6.83
CA GLU A 74 -0.73 5.66 8.14
C GLU A 74 -1.61 6.49 9.06
N LYS A 75 -2.50 7.29 8.49
CA LYS A 75 -3.36 8.15 9.30
C LYS A 75 -4.48 7.36 9.97
N THR A 76 -5.14 6.47 9.21
CA THR A 76 -6.30 5.73 9.71
C THR A 76 -5.95 4.33 10.16
N LYS A 77 -4.75 3.85 9.83
CA LYS A 77 -4.28 2.48 10.09
C LYS A 77 -5.06 1.44 9.30
N ASN A 78 -5.73 1.85 8.24
CA ASN A 78 -6.45 0.92 7.36
C ASN A 78 -5.52 0.32 6.33
N ALA A 79 -5.69 -0.96 6.05
CA ALA A 79 -4.91 -1.67 5.06
C ALA A 79 -5.83 -2.38 4.07
N VAL A 80 -5.40 -2.46 2.81
CA VAL A 80 -6.02 -3.32 1.81
C VAL A 80 -4.92 -4.08 1.10
N CYS A 81 -5.26 -5.24 0.56
CA CYS A 81 -4.26 -6.15 0.01
C CYS A 81 -4.73 -6.70 -1.32
N GLY A 82 -3.76 -6.94 -2.22
CA GLY A 82 -4.03 -7.55 -3.50
C GLY A 82 -4.46 -6.56 -4.55
N MET A 83 -5.05 -7.08 -5.61
CA MET A 83 -5.54 -6.22 -6.69
C MET A 83 -6.82 -5.56 -6.24
N VAL A 84 -6.78 -4.24 -6.08
CA VAL A 84 -7.94 -3.48 -5.63
C VAL A 84 -8.37 -2.51 -6.72
N THR A 85 -9.65 -2.16 -6.70
CA THR A 85 -10.21 -1.24 -7.69
C THR A 85 -9.89 0.20 -7.32
N LEU A 86 -10.08 1.09 -8.28
CA LEU A 86 -9.90 2.51 -8.04
C LEU A 86 -10.82 3.00 -6.92
N GLU A 87 -12.07 2.56 -6.92
CA GLU A 87 -13.01 2.94 -5.87
C GLU A 87 -12.54 2.48 -4.49
N LYS A 88 -11.99 1.27 -4.42
CA LYS A 88 -11.46 0.77 -3.15
C LYS A 88 -10.27 1.59 -2.68
N LEU A 89 -9.40 1.99 -3.60
CA LEU A 89 -8.28 2.86 -3.23
C LEU A 89 -8.77 4.19 -2.69
N LYS A 90 -9.79 4.76 -3.33
CA LYS A 90 -10.33 6.03 -2.87
C LYS A 90 -10.93 5.92 -1.47
N ALA A 91 -11.68 4.85 -1.21
CA ALA A 91 -12.27 4.64 0.11
C ALA A 91 -11.19 4.41 1.17
N TRP A 92 -10.18 3.60 0.81
CA TRP A 92 -9.06 3.33 1.71
C TRP A 92 -8.30 4.60 2.07
N ALA A 93 -8.11 5.49 1.10
CA ALA A 93 -7.34 6.71 1.32
C ALA A 93 -8.06 7.69 2.23
N GLU A 94 -9.37 7.64 2.23
CA GLU A 94 -10.16 8.54 3.08
C GLU A 94 -10.38 7.97 4.47
N GLY A 95 -10.18 6.69 4.63
CA GLY A 95 -10.34 6.03 5.89
C GLY A 95 -11.74 5.70 6.22
#